data_828368c34f66d40fc6304d13927c7c12
#
_entry.id   828368c34f66d40fc6304d13927c7c12
#
_cell.length_a   1.000
_cell.length_b   1.000
_cell.length_c   1.000
_cell.angle_alpha   90.00
_cell.angle_beta   90.00
_cell.angle_gamma   90.00
#
_symmetry.space_group_name_H-M   'P 1'
#
loop_
_entity.id
_entity.type
_entity.pdbx_description
1 polymer ?
#
loop_
_entity_poly.entity_id
_entity_poly.type
_entity_poly.pdbx_seq_one_letter_code
_entity_poly.pdbx_strand_id
1 'polypeptide(L)'
;MIQKLMKLSSKFGVIAIIGLMYSMQIQAHGGLSLAEDMCKLTIGPYTMHFTGYQPESSQEQEFCEDIPVTGRTVVALDYINEELRPMTTEVRVIRDVGSDENIDSITVFHIPPKVYSTVS
;
A
#
# COMPACT_ATOMS: atom_id res chain seq x y z
N MET A 1 1.97 55.36 25.50
CA MET A 1 2.65 54.96 24.26
C MET A 1 3.20 53.53 24.33
N ILE A 2 3.94 53.16 25.32
CA ILE A 2 4.53 51.84 25.54
C ILE A 2 3.48 50.73 25.66
N GLN A 3 2.35 50.95 26.35
CA GLN A 3 1.28 49.99 26.48
C GLN A 3 0.55 49.65 25.15
N LYS A 4 0.47 50.62 24.23
CA LYS A 4 -0.07 50.37 22.89
C LYS A 4 0.84 49.50 22.02
N LEU A 5 2.15 49.70 22.14
CA LEU A 5 3.16 48.91 21.44
C LEU A 5 3.23 47.48 21.96
N MET A 6 3.13 47.28 23.29
CA MET A 6 3.06 45.96 23.89
C MET A 6 1.79 45.16 23.51
N LYS A 7 0.63 45.84 23.41
CA LYS A 7 -0.61 45.21 22.93
C LYS A 7 -0.55 44.82 21.44
N LEU A 8 0.16 45.59 20.64
CA LEU A 8 0.34 45.28 19.22
C LEU A 8 1.27 44.09 19.03
N SER A 9 2.38 44.07 19.79
CA SER A 9 3.33 42.96 19.78
C SER A 9 2.69 41.63 20.22
N SER A 10 1.82 41.66 21.23
CA SER A 10 1.08 40.49 21.70
C SER A 10 0.14 39.93 20.61
N LYS A 11 -0.55 40.80 19.88
CA LYS A 11 -1.46 40.36 18.79
C LYS A 11 -0.70 39.76 17.62
N PHE A 12 0.43 40.30 17.26
CA PHE A 12 1.29 39.73 16.23
C PHE A 12 1.88 38.37 16.64
N GLY A 13 2.28 38.21 17.89
CA GLY A 13 2.75 36.93 18.42
C GLY A 13 1.71 35.82 18.36
N VAL A 14 0.47 36.14 18.74
CA VAL A 14 -0.65 35.18 18.68
C VAL A 14 -1.00 34.78 17.25
N ILE A 15 -0.99 35.73 16.31
CA ILE A 15 -1.25 35.45 14.90
C ILE A 15 -0.13 34.57 14.31
N ALA A 16 1.12 34.81 14.67
CA ALA A 16 2.24 33.98 14.22
C ALA A 16 2.17 32.56 14.75
N ILE A 17 1.76 32.36 16.00
CA ILE A 17 1.59 31.02 16.60
C ILE A 17 0.42 30.27 15.95
N ILE A 18 -0.69 30.94 15.68
CA ILE A 18 -1.82 30.34 14.97
C ILE A 18 -1.44 29.96 13.56
N GLY A 19 -0.68 30.79 12.86
CA GLY A 19 -0.15 30.49 11.51
C GLY A 19 0.77 29.27 11.50
N LEU A 20 1.63 29.09 12.50
CA LEU A 20 2.49 27.91 12.62
C LEU A 20 1.69 26.63 12.90
N MET A 21 0.61 26.71 13.64
CA MET A 21 -0.24 25.54 13.89
C MET A 21 -1.03 25.08 12.66
N TYR A 22 -1.33 25.96 11.73
CA TYR A 22 -2.00 25.60 10.48
C TYR A 22 -1.08 24.93 9.44
N SER A 23 0.23 25.05 9.58
CA SER A 23 1.19 24.48 8.64
C SER A 23 1.55 23.01 8.93
N MET A 24 1.02 22.41 9.97
CA MET A 24 1.20 20.99 10.27
C MET A 24 0.04 20.14 9.74
N GLN A 25 -0.33 20.34 8.50
CA GLN A 25 -1.07 19.32 7.77
C GLN A 25 -0.05 18.32 7.22
N ILE A 26 0.45 17.47 8.09
CA ILE A 26 1.13 16.26 7.68
C ILE A 26 0.04 15.40 7.02
N GLN A 27 0.02 15.40 5.71
CA GLN A 27 -0.72 14.39 4.97
C GLN A 27 0.01 13.07 5.17
N ALA A 28 -0.39 12.34 6.19
CA ALA A 28 0.10 10.98 6.46
C ALA A 28 -0.59 9.95 5.57
N HIS A 29 -0.90 10.31 4.33
CA HIS A 29 -1.30 9.40 3.29
C HIS A 29 -0.25 9.46 2.18
N GLY A 30 0.90 8.88 2.45
CA GLY A 30 1.90 8.58 1.44
C GLY A 30 1.44 7.43 0.53
N GLY A 31 0.24 7.51 0.00
CA GLY A 31 -0.14 6.69 -1.13
C GLY A 31 0.60 7.19 -2.35
N LEU A 32 1.52 6.39 -2.89
CA LEU A 32 2.06 6.62 -4.22
C LEU A 32 0.89 6.75 -5.20
N SER A 33 0.98 7.68 -6.15
CA SER A 33 0.00 7.72 -7.23
C SER A 33 0.04 6.38 -7.98
N LEU A 34 -1.09 5.95 -8.54
CA LEU A 34 -1.17 4.69 -9.31
C LEU A 34 -0.10 4.62 -10.42
N ALA A 35 0.34 5.76 -10.97
CA ALA A 35 1.39 5.84 -11.98
C ALA A 35 2.78 5.57 -11.42
N GLU A 36 3.02 5.84 -10.13
CA GLU A 36 4.29 5.65 -9.43
C GLU A 36 4.36 4.31 -8.70
N ASP A 37 3.24 3.60 -8.61
CA ASP A 37 3.17 2.28 -7.98
C ASP A 37 3.92 1.25 -8.83
N MET A 38 5.08 0.82 -8.35
CA MET A 38 5.92 -0.19 -8.98
C MET A 38 5.42 -1.62 -8.71
N CYS A 39 4.54 -1.80 -7.75
CA CYS A 39 4.03 -3.09 -7.30
C CYS A 39 2.66 -3.43 -7.90
N LYS A 40 2.34 -2.95 -9.09
CA LYS A 40 1.09 -3.24 -9.78
C LYS A 40 1.06 -4.65 -10.36
N LEU A 41 -0.03 -5.35 -10.13
CA LEU A 41 -0.36 -6.62 -10.74
C LEU A 41 -1.55 -6.43 -11.69
N THR A 42 -1.37 -6.74 -12.96
CA THR A 42 -2.42 -6.62 -13.98
C THR A 42 -3.20 -7.93 -14.08
N ILE A 43 -4.53 -7.87 -13.99
CA ILE A 43 -5.43 -9.01 -14.09
C ILE A 43 -6.48 -8.68 -15.17
N GLY A 44 -6.25 -9.12 -16.41
CA GLY A 44 -7.08 -8.72 -17.55
C GLY A 44 -7.16 -7.19 -17.66
N PRO A 45 -8.35 -6.58 -17.65
CA PRO A 45 -8.50 -5.11 -17.70
C PRO A 45 -8.33 -4.43 -16.34
N TYR A 46 -8.10 -5.19 -15.26
CA TYR A 46 -8.06 -4.69 -13.90
C TYR A 46 -6.64 -4.66 -13.32
N THR A 47 -6.49 -3.91 -12.25
CA THR A 47 -5.22 -3.75 -11.54
C THR A 47 -5.41 -4.03 -10.05
N MET A 48 -4.44 -4.76 -9.48
CA MET A 48 -4.26 -4.93 -8.05
C MET A 48 -2.91 -4.38 -7.63
N HIS A 49 -2.78 -4.06 -6.36
CA HIS A 49 -1.49 -3.78 -5.75
C HIS A 49 -0.98 -5.06 -5.09
N PHE A 50 0.28 -5.40 -5.32
CA PHE A 50 0.98 -6.53 -4.71
C PHE A 50 1.99 -6.01 -3.70
N THR A 51 2.00 -6.56 -2.51
CA THR A 51 3.04 -6.28 -1.53
C THR A 51 3.51 -7.56 -0.86
N GLY A 52 4.82 -7.77 -0.84
CA GLY A 52 5.45 -8.84 -0.09
C GLY A 52 6.14 -8.32 1.16
N TYR A 53 6.03 -9.04 2.26
CA TYR A 53 6.71 -8.73 3.52
C TYR A 53 7.46 -9.97 4.02
N GLN A 54 8.64 -9.75 4.60
CA GLN A 54 9.41 -10.77 5.28
C GLN A 54 9.68 -10.34 6.74
N PRO A 55 8.70 -10.54 7.65
CA PRO A 55 8.74 -9.97 9.00
C PRO A 55 9.97 -10.38 9.83
N GLU A 56 10.49 -11.58 9.58
CA GLU A 56 11.61 -12.13 10.33
C GLU A 56 12.98 -11.60 9.86
N SER A 57 13.07 -11.14 8.61
CA SER A 57 14.34 -10.68 8.01
C SER A 57 14.38 -9.19 7.72
N SER A 58 13.25 -8.58 7.40
CA SER A 58 13.16 -7.20 6.90
C SER A 58 12.04 -6.38 7.54
N GLN A 59 11.43 -6.90 8.60
CA GLN A 59 10.40 -6.23 9.41
C GLN A 59 9.24 -5.71 8.57
N GLU A 60 9.00 -4.40 8.54
CA GLU A 60 7.90 -3.77 7.83
C GLU A 60 8.27 -3.33 6.40
N GLN A 61 9.46 -3.68 5.92
CA GLN A 61 9.87 -3.34 4.57
C GLN A 61 9.00 -4.07 3.54
N GLU A 62 8.50 -3.32 2.58
CA GLU A 62 7.67 -3.81 1.48
C GLU A 62 8.52 -4.16 0.27
N PHE A 63 8.19 -5.28 -0.35
CA PHE A 63 8.81 -5.74 -1.59
C PHE A 63 7.74 -5.97 -2.65
N CYS A 64 8.07 -5.71 -3.90
CA CYS A 64 7.25 -6.09 -5.04
C CYS A 64 7.57 -7.54 -5.45
N GLU A 65 8.06 -7.74 -6.64
CA GLU A 65 8.43 -9.08 -7.15
C GLU A 65 9.80 -9.57 -6.66
N ASP A 66 10.68 -8.64 -6.25
CA ASP A 66 12.04 -8.94 -5.81
C ASP A 66 12.10 -9.28 -4.31
N ILE A 67 11.64 -10.45 -3.95
CA ILE A 67 11.74 -10.95 -2.56
C ILE A 67 13.20 -11.36 -2.31
N PRO A 68 13.91 -10.73 -1.35
CA PRO A 68 15.37 -10.80 -1.28
C PRO A 68 15.93 -12.10 -0.74
N VAL A 69 15.18 -12.82 0.08
CA VAL A 69 15.66 -14.07 0.71
C VAL A 69 14.56 -15.12 0.72
N THR A 70 14.96 -16.38 0.84
CA THR A 70 14.02 -17.46 1.11
C THR A 70 13.57 -17.43 2.57
N GLY A 71 12.32 -17.75 2.83
CA GLY A 71 11.77 -17.77 4.18
C GLY A 71 10.29 -17.40 4.20
N ARG A 72 9.77 -17.19 5.42
CA ARG A 72 8.39 -16.80 5.60
C ARG A 72 8.11 -15.46 4.92
N THR A 73 7.19 -15.50 3.99
CA THR A 73 6.75 -14.31 3.24
C THR A 73 5.24 -14.15 3.40
N VAL A 74 4.81 -12.96 3.75
CA VAL A 74 3.41 -12.55 3.75
C VAL A 74 3.15 -11.76 2.48
N VAL A 75 2.13 -12.14 1.73
CA VAL A 75 1.72 -11.45 0.51
C VAL A 75 0.36 -10.80 0.76
N ALA A 76 0.27 -9.50 0.52
CA ALA A 76 -0.96 -8.74 0.48
C ALA A 76 -1.32 -8.40 -0.98
N LEU A 77 -2.58 -8.60 -1.33
CA LEU A 77 -3.14 -8.28 -2.64
C LEU A 77 -4.32 -7.34 -2.45
N ASP A 78 -4.19 -6.11 -2.91
CA ASP A 78 -5.20 -5.08 -2.73
C ASP A 78 -5.87 -4.73 -4.06
N TYR A 79 -7.20 -4.70 -4.08
CA TYR A 79 -7.96 -4.27 -5.25
C TYR A 79 -7.80 -2.78 -5.48
N ILE A 80 -7.32 -2.39 -6.66
CA ILE A 80 -7.31 -0.99 -7.11
C ILE A 80 -8.64 -0.65 -7.78
N ASN A 81 -9.14 -1.54 -8.64
CA ASN A 81 -10.44 -1.36 -9.29
C ASN A 81 -11.57 -1.90 -8.42
N GLU A 82 -12.55 -1.05 -8.11
CA GLU A 82 -13.72 -1.43 -7.30
C GLU A 82 -14.59 -2.51 -7.96
N GLU A 83 -14.54 -2.64 -9.26
CA GLU A 83 -15.23 -3.68 -10.05
C GLU A 83 -14.79 -5.10 -9.66
N LEU A 84 -13.61 -5.26 -9.08
CA LEU A 84 -13.11 -6.56 -8.60
C LEU A 84 -13.83 -7.05 -7.34
N ARG A 85 -14.42 -6.16 -6.54
CA ARG A 85 -15.03 -6.51 -5.25
C ARG A 85 -16.20 -7.51 -5.34
N PRO A 86 -17.13 -7.41 -6.30
CA PRO A 86 -18.16 -8.41 -6.46
C PRO A 86 -17.70 -9.67 -7.20
N MET A 87 -16.50 -9.66 -7.77
CA MET A 87 -15.98 -10.77 -8.56
C MET A 87 -15.37 -11.86 -7.67
N THR A 88 -15.51 -13.09 -8.13
CA THR A 88 -14.81 -14.23 -7.54
C THR A 88 -13.34 -14.18 -7.92
N THR A 89 -12.46 -14.17 -6.94
CA THR A 89 -11.00 -14.14 -7.13
C THR A 89 -10.37 -15.42 -6.61
N GLU A 90 -9.52 -16.02 -7.42
CA GLU A 90 -8.70 -17.18 -7.10
C GLU A 90 -7.22 -16.76 -7.10
N VAL A 91 -6.45 -17.24 -6.14
CA VAL A 91 -5.01 -16.97 -6.06
C VAL A 91 -4.23 -18.27 -6.12
N ARG A 92 -3.26 -18.35 -7.03
CA ARG A 92 -2.32 -19.44 -7.12
C ARG A 92 -0.88 -18.92 -7.15
N VAL A 93 -0.02 -19.56 -6.38
CA VAL A 93 1.42 -19.40 -6.51
C VAL A 93 1.96 -20.65 -7.17
N ILE A 94 2.60 -20.49 -8.30
CA ILE A 94 3.15 -21.58 -9.10
C ILE A 94 4.67 -21.48 -9.19
N ARG A 95 5.34 -22.60 -9.39
CA ARG A 95 6.76 -22.59 -9.73
C ARG A 95 6.92 -22.23 -11.20
N ASP A 96 7.84 -21.33 -11.49
CA ASP A 96 8.26 -21.08 -12.87
C ASP A 96 9.22 -22.22 -13.29
N VAL A 97 8.72 -23.08 -14.14
CA VAL A 97 9.49 -24.23 -14.67
C VAL A 97 9.90 -24.04 -16.14
N GLY A 98 9.52 -22.90 -16.74
CA GLY A 98 9.87 -22.56 -18.11
C GLY A 98 9.29 -23.48 -19.18
N SER A 99 8.22 -24.24 -18.87
CA SER A 99 7.57 -25.19 -19.77
C SER A 99 6.05 -25.20 -19.54
N ASP A 100 5.30 -25.73 -20.52
CA ASP A 100 3.84 -25.89 -20.44
C ASP A 100 3.44 -27.08 -19.53
N GLU A 101 3.93 -27.09 -18.32
CA GLU A 101 3.55 -28.07 -17.32
C GLU A 101 2.09 -27.89 -16.87
N ASN A 102 1.48 -28.98 -16.40
CA ASN A 102 0.16 -28.91 -15.80
C ASN A 102 0.19 -27.98 -14.58
N ILE A 103 -0.67 -26.97 -14.56
CA ILE A 103 -0.70 -25.94 -13.50
C ILE A 103 -0.86 -26.55 -12.11
N ASP A 104 -1.61 -27.64 -11.98
CA ASP A 104 -1.82 -28.29 -10.66
C ASP A 104 -0.53 -28.96 -10.16
N SER A 105 0.32 -29.46 -11.05
CA SER A 105 1.60 -30.10 -10.70
C SER A 105 2.66 -29.11 -10.22
N ILE A 106 2.57 -27.85 -10.64
CA ILE A 106 3.51 -26.78 -10.29
C ILE A 106 2.97 -25.81 -9.25
N THR A 107 1.72 -25.96 -8.82
CA THR A 107 1.09 -25.11 -7.79
C THR A 107 1.70 -25.44 -6.41
N VAL A 108 2.25 -24.41 -5.76
CA VAL A 108 2.81 -24.51 -4.40
C VAL A 108 1.88 -23.94 -3.34
N PHE A 109 0.95 -23.08 -3.73
CA PHE A 109 -0.05 -22.48 -2.85
C PHE A 109 -1.30 -22.13 -3.66
N HIS A 110 -2.48 -22.36 -3.07
CA HIS A 110 -3.75 -22.11 -3.74
C HIS A 110 -4.80 -21.64 -2.73
N ILE A 111 -5.41 -20.50 -3.03
CA ILE A 111 -6.66 -20.06 -2.39
C ILE A 111 -7.79 -20.28 -3.39
N PRO A 112 -8.80 -21.11 -3.04
CA PRO A 112 -9.95 -21.35 -3.91
C PRO A 112 -10.72 -20.06 -4.24
N PRO A 113 -11.51 -20.06 -5.33
CA PRO A 113 -12.32 -18.92 -5.73
C PRO A 113 -13.21 -18.41 -4.59
N LYS A 114 -13.13 -17.11 -4.30
CA LYS A 114 -13.89 -16.45 -3.23
C LYS A 114 -14.15 -14.99 -3.60
N VAL A 115 -15.27 -14.44 -3.10
CA VAL A 115 -15.60 -13.03 -3.19
C VAL A 115 -15.07 -12.29 -1.95
N TYR A 116 -14.31 -11.22 -2.16
CA TYR A 116 -13.78 -10.34 -1.13
C TYR A 116 -14.43 -8.98 -1.24
N SER A 117 -15.62 -8.85 -0.66
CA SER A 117 -16.44 -7.63 -0.79
C SER A 117 -16.03 -6.49 0.14
N THR A 118 -15.29 -6.81 1.20
CA THR A 118 -14.83 -5.83 2.21
C THR A 118 -13.32 -5.87 2.35
N VAL A 119 -12.75 -4.74 2.73
CA VAL A 119 -11.36 -4.69 3.21
C VAL A 119 -11.32 -5.42 4.55
N SER A 120 -10.53 -6.46 4.63
CA SER A 120 -10.30 -7.19 5.87
C SER A 120 -9.09 -6.66 6.61
#